data_b02b0b0210afacd066fe658b7c6f3d61
#
_entry.id   b02b0b0210afacd066fe658b7c6f3d61
#
_cell.length_a   1.000
_cell.length_b   1.000
_cell.length_c   1.000
_cell.angle_alpha   90.00
_cell.angle_beta   90.00
_cell.angle_gamma   90.00
#
_symmetry.space_group_name_H-M   'P 1'
#
loop_
_entity.id
_entity.type
_entity.pdbx_description
1 polymer ?
#
loop_
_entity_poly.entity_id
_entity_poly.type
_entity_poly.pdbx_seq_one_letter_code
_entity_poly.pdbx_strand_id
1 'polypeptide(L)'
;MLARMSSEPEQQIGVGSPDAFQRLWTPHRMAYIQGENKPSGPGADDGCPFCAIPAKSDEDGLVLARGEHVYAVLNLYPYNGGHLMVVPFRHVADYTDLTGEETAELADYTKRAMRALRAASGAQGFNIGMNQGAVAGAGIAAHLHQHVVPRWGGDTNFMPVVGHTKVLPQLLADTRRMIAEVWPAS
;
A
#
# COMPACT_ATOMS: atom_id res chain seq x y z
N MET A 1 -34.53 9.38 -49.09
CA MET A 1 -33.06 9.44 -49.14
C MET A 1 -32.61 10.19 -47.92
N LEU A 2 -32.40 9.46 -46.80
CA LEU A 2 -32.04 10.02 -45.48
C LEU A 2 -30.54 9.88 -45.30
N ALA A 3 -29.85 11.00 -45.21
CA ALA A 3 -28.42 11.07 -44.94
C ALA A 3 -28.17 10.62 -43.50
N ARG A 4 -27.31 9.61 -43.34
CA ARG A 4 -26.74 9.22 -42.04
C ARG A 4 -25.72 10.29 -41.64
N MET A 5 -26.03 11.03 -40.55
CA MET A 5 -25.02 11.79 -39.83
C MET A 5 -24.23 10.80 -38.97
N SER A 6 -23.00 10.53 -39.35
CA SER A 6 -22.01 9.87 -38.52
C SER A 6 -21.45 10.89 -37.55
N SER A 7 -21.89 10.86 -36.29
CA SER A 7 -21.21 11.58 -35.22
C SER A 7 -19.96 10.81 -34.84
N GLU A 8 -18.81 11.26 -35.29
CA GLU A 8 -17.54 10.84 -34.72
C GLU A 8 -17.45 11.34 -33.28
N PRO A 9 -16.96 10.55 -32.32
CA PRO A 9 -16.77 11.03 -30.95
C PRO A 9 -15.67 12.08 -30.94
N GLU A 10 -15.98 13.26 -30.42
CA GLU A 10 -15.07 14.35 -30.21
C GLU A 10 -13.89 13.88 -29.32
N GLN A 11 -12.72 13.73 -29.91
CA GLN A 11 -11.49 13.43 -29.19
C GLN A 11 -11.12 14.65 -28.34
N GLN A 12 -11.27 14.57 -27.04
CA GLN A 12 -10.66 15.53 -26.14
C GLN A 12 -9.13 15.43 -26.25
N ILE A 13 -8.57 16.39 -26.94
CA ILE A 13 -7.11 16.53 -27.11
C ILE A 13 -6.57 17.10 -25.78
N GLY A 14 -6.07 16.22 -24.91
CA GLY A 14 -5.19 16.62 -23.81
C GLY A 14 -3.82 17.02 -24.35
N VAL A 15 -3.13 17.91 -23.64
CA VAL A 15 -1.78 18.37 -24.01
C VAL A 15 -0.82 17.18 -23.99
N GLY A 16 -0.42 16.70 -25.17
CA GLY A 16 0.49 15.55 -25.36
C GLY A 16 0.00 14.59 -26.47
N SER A 17 0.89 13.78 -27.01
CA SER A 17 0.53 12.73 -27.96
C SER A 17 -0.41 11.72 -27.30
N PRO A 18 -1.42 11.18 -28.03
CA PRO A 18 -2.27 10.13 -27.51
C PRO A 18 -1.40 8.94 -27.09
N ASP A 19 -1.46 8.58 -25.81
CA ASP A 19 -0.85 7.34 -25.33
C ASP A 19 -1.91 6.21 -25.35
N ALA A 20 -1.45 4.96 -25.34
CA ALA A 20 -2.30 3.78 -25.32
C ALA A 20 -2.88 3.45 -23.94
N PHE A 21 -2.69 4.33 -22.94
CA PHE A 21 -3.11 4.06 -21.57
C PHE A 21 -4.57 4.42 -21.34
N GLN A 22 -5.33 3.47 -20.83
CA GLN A 22 -6.64 3.74 -20.27
C GLN A 22 -6.47 4.37 -18.87
N ARG A 23 -7.09 5.52 -18.63
CA ARG A 23 -7.03 6.20 -17.33
C ARG A 23 -8.20 5.77 -16.47
N LEU A 24 -7.89 5.17 -15.32
CA LEU A 24 -8.88 4.86 -14.30
C LEU A 24 -9.05 6.09 -13.39
N TRP A 25 -10.20 6.73 -13.49
CA TRP A 25 -10.56 7.85 -12.62
C TRP A 25 -11.00 7.33 -11.24
N THR A 26 -10.32 7.78 -10.19
CA THR A 26 -10.59 7.37 -8.81
C THR A 26 -10.89 8.61 -7.93
N PRO A 27 -12.02 9.30 -8.14
CA PRO A 27 -12.34 10.55 -7.45
C PRO A 27 -12.42 10.40 -5.92
N HIS A 28 -12.75 9.20 -5.42
CA HIS A 28 -12.75 8.89 -3.98
C HIS A 28 -11.37 8.98 -3.32
N ARG A 29 -10.26 8.94 -4.08
CA ARG A 29 -8.92 9.19 -3.56
C ARG A 29 -8.61 10.67 -3.37
N MET A 30 -9.41 11.57 -3.95
CA MET A 30 -9.15 13.01 -3.85
C MET A 30 -9.25 13.51 -2.41
N ALA A 31 -10.23 13.07 -1.63
CA ALA A 31 -10.36 13.42 -0.21
C ALA A 31 -9.09 13.00 0.57
N TYR A 32 -8.57 11.80 0.30
CA TYR A 32 -7.32 11.31 0.88
C TYR A 32 -6.10 12.12 0.41
N ILE A 33 -6.02 12.46 -0.88
CA ILE A 33 -4.92 13.26 -1.46
C ILE A 33 -4.95 14.69 -0.92
N GLN A 34 -6.15 15.27 -0.73
CA GLN A 34 -6.35 16.62 -0.19
C GLN A 34 -6.06 16.74 1.30
N GLY A 35 -5.71 15.65 1.98
CA GLY A 35 -5.21 15.68 3.35
C GLY A 35 -6.27 15.68 4.42
N GLU A 36 -7.53 15.40 4.10
CA GLU A 36 -8.56 15.18 5.11
C GLU A 36 -8.17 13.97 5.98
N ASN A 37 -7.97 14.22 7.27
CA ASN A 37 -7.54 13.25 8.29
C ASN A 37 -6.08 12.72 8.16
N LYS A 38 -5.18 13.45 7.51
CA LYS A 38 -3.74 13.14 7.58
C LYS A 38 -3.12 13.73 8.85
N PRO A 39 -2.27 12.97 9.58
CA PRO A 39 -1.40 13.57 10.58
C PRO A 39 -0.48 14.57 9.87
N SER A 40 -0.64 15.85 10.14
CA SER A 40 0.20 16.92 9.58
C SER A 40 1.08 17.47 10.70
N GLY A 41 2.40 17.33 10.54
CA GLY A 41 3.39 18.00 11.38
C GLY A 41 4.79 17.84 10.78
N PRO A 42 5.56 18.91 10.63
CA PRO A 42 6.99 18.82 10.37
C PRO A 42 7.68 18.63 11.73
N GLY A 43 8.29 17.49 11.95
CA GLY A 43 9.12 17.27 13.14
C GLY A 43 9.32 15.78 13.40
N ALA A 44 10.56 15.42 13.61
CA ALA A 44 10.97 14.10 14.00
C ALA A 44 10.12 13.58 15.18
N ASP A 45 9.69 12.35 15.11
CA ASP A 45 9.12 11.48 16.15
C ASP A 45 7.76 11.86 16.76
N ASP A 46 7.42 13.11 16.99
CA ASP A 46 6.15 13.49 17.61
C ASP A 46 4.99 13.40 16.60
N GLY A 47 4.22 12.31 16.72
CA GLY A 47 3.01 12.07 15.93
C GLY A 47 3.16 11.18 14.70
N CYS A 48 4.33 10.65 14.39
CA CYS A 48 4.50 9.67 13.32
C CYS A 48 3.92 8.31 13.72
N PRO A 49 2.88 7.80 13.04
CA PRO A 49 2.28 6.52 13.40
C PRO A 49 3.25 5.35 13.25
N PHE A 50 4.18 5.39 12.30
CA PHE A 50 5.17 4.33 12.11
C PHE A 50 6.25 4.32 13.20
N CYS A 51 6.61 5.47 13.77
CA CYS A 51 7.49 5.54 14.94
C CYS A 51 6.78 5.06 16.21
N ALA A 52 5.47 5.20 16.30
CA ALA A 52 4.69 4.79 17.47
C ALA A 52 4.37 3.27 17.48
N ILE A 53 4.33 2.60 16.34
CA ILE A 53 4.01 1.17 16.24
C ILE A 53 4.99 0.29 17.02
N PRO A 54 6.32 0.46 16.93
CA PRO A 54 7.27 -0.40 17.63
C PRO A 54 7.16 -0.43 19.16
N ALA A 55 6.55 0.60 19.76
CA ALA A 55 6.30 0.67 21.22
C ALA A 55 5.07 -0.12 21.67
N LYS A 56 4.23 -0.60 20.73
CA LYS A 56 3.04 -1.40 21.02
C LYS A 56 3.37 -2.89 21.07
N SER A 57 2.44 -3.68 21.63
CA SER A 57 2.44 -5.13 21.39
C SER A 57 2.31 -5.44 19.89
N ASP A 58 2.74 -6.63 19.48
CA ASP A 58 2.60 -7.01 18.06
C ASP A 58 1.14 -7.10 17.63
N GLU A 59 0.26 -7.48 18.56
CA GLU A 59 -1.19 -7.54 18.36
C GLU A 59 -1.79 -6.15 18.15
N ASP A 60 -1.53 -5.23 19.05
CA ASP A 60 -2.10 -3.86 19.01
C ASP A 60 -1.49 -3.01 17.89
N GLY A 61 -0.22 -3.28 17.56
CA GLY A 61 0.49 -2.63 16.46
C GLY A 61 0.24 -3.26 15.11
N LEU A 62 -0.45 -4.42 15.05
CA LEU A 62 -0.61 -5.25 13.85
C LEU A 62 0.74 -5.66 13.23
N VAL A 63 1.77 -5.81 14.06
CA VAL A 63 3.13 -6.19 13.65
C VAL A 63 3.17 -7.69 13.35
N LEU A 64 3.77 -8.06 12.24
CA LEU A 64 3.94 -9.43 11.77
C LEU A 64 5.31 -10.01 12.16
N ALA A 65 6.33 -9.18 12.06
CA ALA A 65 7.71 -9.54 12.41
C ALA A 65 8.56 -8.28 12.63
N ARG A 66 9.60 -8.42 13.47
CA ARG A 66 10.58 -7.39 13.76
C ARG A 66 11.96 -7.87 13.35
N GLY A 67 12.69 -7.06 12.60
CA GLY A 67 14.08 -7.23 12.27
C GLY A 67 15.00 -6.39 13.14
N GLU A 68 16.19 -6.17 12.66
CA GLU A 68 17.17 -5.27 13.27
C GLU A 68 16.94 -3.82 12.84
N HIS A 69 16.66 -3.60 11.57
CA HIS A 69 16.53 -2.27 10.95
C HIS A 69 15.11 -1.98 10.48
N VAL A 70 14.30 -3.03 10.21
CA VAL A 70 12.94 -2.88 9.68
C VAL A 70 11.94 -3.76 10.44
N TYR A 71 10.66 -3.46 10.31
CA TYR A 71 9.58 -4.32 10.77
C TYR A 71 8.50 -4.48 9.68
N ALA A 72 7.76 -5.57 9.73
CA ALA A 72 6.61 -5.82 8.87
C ALA A 72 5.32 -5.60 9.65
N VAL A 73 4.38 -4.85 9.09
CA VAL A 73 3.13 -4.46 9.73
C VAL A 73 1.96 -4.52 8.74
N LEU A 74 0.78 -4.95 9.16
CA LEU A 74 -0.42 -4.83 8.33
C LEU A 74 -0.81 -3.37 8.14
N ASN A 75 -1.26 -3.04 6.92
CA ASN A 75 -1.84 -1.74 6.66
C ASN A 75 -3.24 -1.65 7.31
N LEU A 76 -3.45 -0.62 8.13
CA LEU A 76 -4.74 -0.35 8.77
C LEU A 76 -5.84 -0.03 7.74
N TYR A 77 -5.47 0.50 6.58
CA TYR A 77 -6.37 0.82 5.45
C TYR A 77 -5.97 -0.01 4.22
N PRO A 78 -6.21 -1.33 4.22
CA PRO A 78 -5.64 -2.21 3.23
C PRO A 78 -6.25 -2.04 1.84
N TYR A 79 -5.42 -2.08 0.81
CA TYR A 79 -5.86 -2.10 -0.59
C TYR A 79 -6.43 -3.46 -0.98
N ASN A 80 -5.99 -4.53 -0.30
CA ASN A 80 -6.52 -5.89 -0.44
C ASN A 80 -6.30 -6.65 0.87
N GLY A 81 -6.99 -7.76 1.10
CA GLY A 81 -6.78 -8.60 2.28
C GLY A 81 -5.30 -9.00 2.40
N GLY A 82 -4.71 -8.86 3.62
CA GLY A 82 -3.28 -9.14 3.82
C GLY A 82 -2.31 -8.08 3.31
N HIS A 83 -2.78 -6.91 2.87
CA HIS A 83 -1.89 -5.80 2.53
C HIS A 83 -1.03 -5.42 3.72
N LEU A 84 0.27 -5.59 3.60
CA LEU A 84 1.25 -5.26 4.62
C LEU A 84 2.28 -4.25 4.10
N MET A 85 3.04 -3.69 5.03
CA MET A 85 4.14 -2.77 4.73
C MET A 85 5.41 -3.27 5.42
N VAL A 86 6.56 -3.02 4.79
CA VAL A 86 7.88 -3.13 5.41
C VAL A 86 8.38 -1.73 5.67
N VAL A 87 8.72 -1.44 6.91
CA VAL A 87 8.96 -0.08 7.41
C VAL A 87 10.28 -0.05 8.18
N PRO A 88 11.21 0.88 7.90
CA PRO A 88 12.39 1.09 8.72
C PRO A 88 12.01 1.52 10.15
N PHE A 89 12.77 1.09 11.16
CA PHE A 89 12.61 1.62 12.53
C PHE A 89 13.02 3.09 12.59
N ARG A 90 14.07 3.44 11.85
CA ARG A 90 14.55 4.82 11.78
C ARG A 90 13.56 5.69 11.00
N HIS A 91 13.26 6.87 11.55
CA HIS A 91 12.42 7.86 10.87
C HIS A 91 13.20 8.44 9.68
N VAL A 92 12.92 7.98 8.49
CA VAL A 92 13.54 8.39 7.23
C VAL A 92 12.47 8.54 6.15
N ALA A 93 12.51 9.63 5.41
CA ALA A 93 11.52 9.93 4.38
C ALA A 93 11.94 9.45 2.98
N ASP A 94 13.23 9.54 2.67
CA ASP A 94 13.76 9.30 1.33
C ASP A 94 14.46 7.93 1.26
N TYR A 95 14.13 7.18 0.21
CA TYR A 95 14.74 5.88 -0.06
C TYR A 95 16.26 5.97 -0.23
N THR A 96 16.76 7.08 -0.78
CA THR A 96 18.18 7.29 -1.02
C THR A 96 18.98 7.52 0.28
N ASP A 97 18.28 7.81 1.39
CA ASP A 97 18.88 8.01 2.71
C ASP A 97 18.96 6.72 3.53
N LEU A 98 18.46 5.59 3.01
CA LEU A 98 18.62 4.29 3.67
C LEU A 98 20.10 3.87 3.68
N THR A 99 20.52 3.24 4.79
CA THR A 99 21.82 2.57 4.84
C THR A 99 21.83 1.30 4.00
N GLY A 100 23.01 0.72 3.76
CA GLY A 100 23.15 -0.55 3.06
C GLY A 100 22.44 -1.69 3.80
N GLU A 101 22.54 -1.71 5.13
CA GLU A 101 21.92 -2.71 6.01
C GLU A 101 20.40 -2.57 6.00
N GLU A 102 19.86 -1.36 6.13
CA GLU A 102 18.43 -1.09 6.03
C GLU A 102 17.87 -1.53 4.68
N THR A 103 18.57 -1.22 3.59
CA THR A 103 18.16 -1.61 2.23
C THR A 103 18.17 -3.13 2.06
N ALA A 104 19.21 -3.81 2.56
CA ALA A 104 19.32 -5.25 2.47
C ALA A 104 18.22 -5.96 3.27
N GLU A 105 17.94 -5.52 4.49
CA GLU A 105 16.91 -6.11 5.33
C GLU A 105 15.51 -5.80 4.81
N LEU A 106 15.25 -4.60 4.28
CA LEU A 106 13.99 -4.25 3.63
C LEU A 106 13.70 -5.19 2.45
N ALA A 107 14.71 -5.49 1.64
CA ALA A 107 14.58 -6.42 0.54
C ALA A 107 14.33 -7.87 1.02
N ASP A 108 14.99 -8.32 2.09
CA ASP A 108 14.78 -9.64 2.68
C ASP A 108 13.37 -9.76 3.29
N TYR A 109 12.95 -8.77 4.06
CA TYR A 109 11.60 -8.74 4.65
C TYR A 109 10.50 -8.73 3.59
N THR A 110 10.74 -8.08 2.46
CA THR A 110 9.82 -8.13 1.31
C THR A 110 9.68 -9.56 0.78
N LYS A 111 10.78 -10.31 0.63
CA LYS A 111 10.73 -11.73 0.21
C LYS A 111 10.00 -12.60 1.23
N ARG A 112 10.27 -12.39 2.53
CA ARG A 112 9.59 -13.10 3.63
C ARG A 112 8.10 -12.81 3.63
N ALA A 113 7.70 -11.56 3.48
CA ALA A 113 6.31 -11.14 3.35
C ALA A 113 5.59 -11.85 2.22
N MET A 114 6.21 -11.92 1.04
CA MET A 114 5.63 -12.62 -0.11
C MET A 114 5.48 -14.12 0.14
N ARG A 115 6.45 -14.76 0.81
CA ARG A 115 6.39 -16.19 1.18
C ARG A 115 5.28 -16.44 2.20
N ALA A 116 5.21 -15.62 3.26
CA ALA A 116 4.17 -15.71 4.28
C ALA A 116 2.78 -15.53 3.69
N LEU A 117 2.57 -14.54 2.84
CA LEU A 117 1.30 -14.29 2.17
C LEU A 117 0.88 -15.44 1.23
N ARG A 118 1.83 -16.05 0.52
CA ARG A 118 1.52 -17.26 -0.27
C ARG A 118 1.10 -18.42 0.61
N ALA A 119 1.83 -18.67 1.70
CA ALA A 119 1.54 -19.77 2.62
C ALA A 119 0.19 -19.56 3.36
N ALA A 120 -0.08 -18.33 3.82
CA ALA A 120 -1.27 -18.01 4.60
C ALA A 120 -2.55 -17.93 3.74
N SER A 121 -2.46 -17.41 2.52
CA SER A 121 -3.66 -17.02 1.75
C SER A 121 -3.68 -17.50 0.30
N GLY A 122 -2.67 -18.23 -0.15
CA GLY A 122 -2.58 -18.69 -1.53
C GLY A 122 -2.43 -17.53 -2.54
N ALA A 123 -1.80 -16.42 -2.16
CA ALA A 123 -1.62 -15.28 -3.04
C ALA A 123 -0.91 -15.67 -4.34
N GLN A 124 -1.51 -15.30 -5.47
CA GLN A 124 -1.03 -15.66 -6.81
C GLN A 124 -0.08 -14.62 -7.39
N GLY A 125 -0.20 -13.37 -6.96
CA GLY A 125 0.62 -12.26 -7.41
C GLY A 125 0.78 -11.19 -6.33
N PHE A 126 1.60 -10.18 -6.62
CA PHE A 126 1.86 -9.06 -5.70
C PHE A 126 2.03 -7.76 -6.47
N ASN A 127 1.52 -6.67 -5.90
CA ASN A 127 1.97 -5.33 -6.23
C ASN A 127 2.89 -4.86 -5.10
N ILE A 128 4.12 -4.49 -5.45
CA ILE A 128 5.16 -4.05 -4.52
C ILE A 128 5.62 -2.67 -4.95
N GLY A 129 5.75 -1.75 -4.01
CA GLY A 129 6.23 -0.41 -4.32
C GLY A 129 6.16 0.54 -3.14
N MET A 130 6.73 1.72 -3.34
CA MET A 130 6.75 2.83 -2.39
C MET A 130 6.14 4.06 -3.06
N ASN A 131 5.38 4.84 -2.29
CA ASN A 131 5.00 6.18 -2.69
C ASN A 131 5.96 7.15 -2.00
N GLN A 132 6.87 7.76 -2.75
CA GLN A 132 7.86 8.66 -2.18
C GLN A 132 7.48 10.11 -2.42
N GLY A 133 7.29 10.84 -1.33
CA GLY A 133 6.81 12.22 -1.36
C GLY A 133 5.29 12.34 -1.51
N ALA A 134 4.76 13.48 -1.09
CA ALA A 134 3.31 13.75 -1.09
C ALA A 134 2.71 13.72 -2.51
N VAL A 135 3.43 14.21 -3.51
CA VAL A 135 2.98 14.24 -4.91
C VAL A 135 2.85 12.84 -5.52
N ALA A 136 3.58 11.84 -4.98
CA ALA A 136 3.45 10.45 -5.37
C ALA A 136 2.30 9.72 -4.63
N GLY A 137 1.56 10.42 -3.78
CA GLY A 137 0.42 9.86 -3.04
C GLY A 137 0.79 9.16 -1.74
N ALA A 138 1.96 9.45 -1.15
CA ALA A 138 2.32 8.96 0.17
C ALA A 138 1.35 9.50 1.23
N GLY A 139 0.70 8.61 1.97
CA GLY A 139 -0.17 8.97 3.09
C GLY A 139 0.62 9.57 4.25
N ILE A 140 1.80 9.02 4.50
CA ILE A 140 2.78 9.47 5.51
C ILE A 140 4.09 9.70 4.75
N ALA A 141 4.24 10.90 4.19
CA ALA A 141 5.38 11.24 3.35
C ALA A 141 6.70 11.34 4.13
N ALA A 142 6.64 11.58 5.44
CA ALA A 142 7.79 11.77 6.29
C ALA A 142 8.44 10.45 6.78
N HIS A 143 7.81 9.30 6.53
CA HIS A 143 8.35 8.00 6.93
C HIS A 143 8.19 6.99 5.80
N LEU A 144 9.31 6.52 5.30
CA LEU A 144 9.37 5.55 4.20
C LEU A 144 8.69 4.24 4.58
N HIS A 145 7.89 3.71 3.68
CA HIS A 145 7.22 2.43 3.85
C HIS A 145 7.00 1.75 2.51
N GLN A 146 7.39 0.49 2.42
CA GLN A 146 7.19 -0.31 1.22
C GLN A 146 5.94 -1.14 1.34
N HIS A 147 5.00 -0.95 0.41
CA HIS A 147 3.79 -1.74 0.31
C HIS A 147 4.06 -3.11 -0.31
N VAL A 148 3.41 -4.14 0.25
CA VAL A 148 3.30 -5.48 -0.33
C VAL A 148 1.83 -5.87 -0.36
N VAL A 149 1.23 -5.83 -1.53
CA VAL A 149 -0.22 -6.06 -1.72
C VAL A 149 -0.42 -7.40 -2.43
N PRO A 150 -0.97 -8.41 -1.77
CA PRO A 150 -1.25 -9.69 -2.41
C PRO A 150 -2.42 -9.57 -3.39
N ARG A 151 -2.36 -10.40 -4.45
CA ARG A 151 -3.34 -10.41 -5.52
C ARG A 151 -3.78 -11.84 -5.83
N TRP A 152 -5.06 -11.97 -6.21
CA TRP A 152 -5.67 -13.22 -6.68
C TRP A 152 -6.46 -12.95 -7.97
N GLY A 153 -6.62 -13.96 -8.80
CA GLY A 153 -7.53 -13.88 -9.93
C GLY A 153 -8.95 -13.59 -9.45
N GLY A 154 -9.57 -12.54 -9.99
CA GLY A 154 -10.92 -12.13 -9.57
C GLY A 154 -11.02 -11.42 -8.22
N ASP A 155 -9.92 -10.91 -7.66
CA ASP A 155 -9.90 -10.19 -6.37
C ASP A 155 -10.59 -8.80 -6.40
N THR A 156 -11.04 -8.38 -7.56
CA THR A 156 -11.78 -7.14 -7.76
C THR A 156 -13.18 -7.47 -8.31
N ASN A 157 -14.20 -6.90 -7.70
CA ASN A 157 -15.60 -7.02 -8.13
C ASN A 157 -16.19 -5.62 -8.43
N PHE A 158 -17.50 -5.52 -8.65
CA PHE A 158 -18.17 -4.27 -8.97
C PHE A 158 -18.36 -3.32 -7.77
N MET A 159 -18.20 -3.80 -6.53
CA MET A 159 -18.48 -3.02 -5.31
C MET A 159 -17.65 -1.73 -5.20
N PRO A 160 -16.34 -1.68 -5.56
CA PRO A 160 -15.60 -0.42 -5.59
C PRO A 160 -16.18 0.60 -6.56
N VAL A 161 -16.78 0.16 -7.66
CA VAL A 161 -17.37 1.03 -8.70
C VAL A 161 -18.72 1.56 -8.26
N VAL A 162 -19.64 0.70 -7.81
CA VAL A 162 -21.03 1.09 -7.50
C VAL A 162 -21.23 1.48 -6.04
N GLY A 163 -20.48 0.90 -5.11
CA GLY A 163 -20.64 1.13 -3.67
C GLY A 163 -19.51 1.95 -3.04
N HIS A 164 -18.48 2.34 -3.80
CA HIS A 164 -17.26 2.98 -3.28
C HIS A 164 -16.70 2.23 -2.06
N THR A 165 -16.92 0.91 -2.01
CA THR A 165 -16.62 0.05 -0.88
C THR A 165 -15.75 -1.11 -1.31
N LYS A 166 -14.66 -1.34 -0.60
CA LYS A 166 -13.85 -2.54 -0.73
C LYS A 166 -14.28 -3.58 0.30
N VAL A 167 -14.67 -4.75 -0.17
CA VAL A 167 -15.01 -5.87 0.71
C VAL A 167 -13.71 -6.53 1.18
N LEU A 168 -13.51 -6.57 2.50
CA LEU A 168 -12.42 -7.29 3.14
C LEU A 168 -12.99 -8.50 3.85
N PRO A 169 -12.59 -9.73 3.50
CA PRO A 169 -13.24 -10.94 4.00
C PRO A 169 -12.89 -11.31 5.44
N GLN A 170 -11.85 -10.70 6.01
CA GLN A 170 -11.32 -11.01 7.34
C GLN A 170 -11.01 -9.76 8.16
N LEU A 171 -11.11 -9.88 9.48
CA LEU A 171 -10.64 -8.85 10.42
C LEU A 171 -9.10 -8.77 10.39
N LEU A 172 -8.56 -7.58 10.65
CA LEU A 172 -7.12 -7.36 10.64
C LEU A 172 -6.38 -8.21 11.67
N ALA A 173 -6.96 -8.39 12.87
CA ALA A 173 -6.38 -9.22 13.91
C ALA A 173 -6.23 -10.70 13.48
N ASP A 174 -7.25 -11.25 12.82
CA ASP A 174 -7.21 -12.63 12.31
C ASP A 174 -6.24 -12.76 11.15
N THR A 175 -6.22 -11.78 10.25
CA THR A 175 -5.26 -11.71 9.15
C THR A 175 -3.83 -11.64 9.67
N ARG A 176 -3.58 -10.82 10.72
CA ARG A 176 -2.27 -10.73 11.36
C ARG A 176 -1.83 -12.08 11.91
N ARG A 177 -2.68 -12.71 12.72
CA ARG A 177 -2.38 -14.02 13.33
C ARG A 177 -2.01 -15.06 12.28
N MET A 178 -2.85 -15.22 11.25
CA MET A 178 -2.66 -16.17 10.17
C MET A 178 -1.33 -15.97 9.43
N ILE A 179 -0.93 -14.73 9.17
CA ILE A 179 0.32 -14.43 8.47
C ILE A 179 1.53 -14.60 9.40
N ALA A 180 1.42 -14.17 10.66
CA ALA A 180 2.50 -14.27 11.63
C ALA A 180 2.87 -15.73 11.95
N GLU A 181 1.88 -16.64 12.02
CA GLU A 181 2.10 -18.07 12.25
C GLU A 181 2.96 -18.76 11.18
N VAL A 182 2.94 -18.24 9.97
CA VAL A 182 3.71 -18.80 8.83
C VAL A 182 4.84 -17.88 8.38
N TRP A 183 5.19 -16.87 9.18
CA TRP A 183 6.29 -15.97 8.85
C TRP A 183 7.60 -16.72 8.83
N PRO A 184 8.38 -16.69 7.71
CA PRO A 184 9.61 -17.47 7.62
C PRO A 184 10.67 -16.99 8.63
N ALA A 185 11.33 -17.94 9.28
CA ALA A 185 12.57 -17.64 10.01
C ALA A 185 13.66 -17.13 9.06
N SER A 186 14.67 -16.52 9.62
CA SER A 186 15.82 -15.97 8.88
C SER A 186 16.58 -17.07 8.17
#